data_3eb63585de151538670cb933dc371140
#
_entry.id   3eb63585de151538670cb933dc371140
#
_cell.length_a   1.000
_cell.length_b   1.000
_cell.length_c   1.000
_cell.angle_alpha   90.00
_cell.angle_beta   90.00
_cell.angle_gamma   90.00
#
_symmetry.space_group_name_H-M   'P 1'
#
loop_
_entity.id
_entity.type
_entity.pdbx_description
1 polymer ?
#
loop_
_entity_poly.entity_id
_entity_poly.type
_entity_poly.pdbx_seq_one_letter_code
_entity_poly.pdbx_strand_id
1 'polypeptide(L)'
;MLKELLYDYKVPLDKKVTDFDVKVSNIQVVRDFIQSWHYSKSVNGLRISHVFGLYCDDNLIGAMIYGPLGMANAWRKYGESESDVIELRRLCCIDETPKCTESYFIGKTQRWLKKNTDHKIIVSYADAYHGHTGVIYRATNFKHEGLTTPGRLIKYGDKTYHDKAIRTKYKNVLKPFAQKLRDALESGDAHYINTPGKHIYTFRLR
;
A
#
# COMPACT_ATOMS: atom_id res chain seq x y z
N MET A 1 0.72 2.49 -25.08
CA MET A 1 0.28 1.42 -26.00
C MET A 1 0.65 0.00 -25.53
N LEU A 2 1.90 -0.35 -25.18
CA LEU A 2 2.24 -1.71 -24.68
C LEU A 2 1.82 -1.98 -23.22
N LYS A 3 1.63 -0.99 -22.38
CA LYS A 3 1.19 -1.13 -20.97
C LYS A 3 -0.31 -1.37 -20.81
N GLU A 4 -1.13 -0.87 -21.71
CA GLU A 4 -2.59 -1.06 -21.70
C GLU A 4 -2.99 -2.48 -22.09
N LEU A 5 -2.19 -3.14 -22.93
CA LEU A 5 -2.46 -4.51 -23.40
C LEU A 5 -2.11 -5.62 -22.38
N LEU A 6 -1.31 -5.32 -21.34
CA LEU A 6 -0.87 -6.34 -20.36
C LEU A 6 -1.91 -6.66 -19.27
N TYR A 7 -2.95 -5.83 -19.11
CA TYR A 7 -3.94 -5.98 -18.04
C TYR A 7 -5.39 -5.79 -18.52
N ASP A 8 -5.67 -6.13 -19.77
CA ASP A 8 -7.03 -6.09 -20.36
C ASP A 8 -7.86 -7.35 -20.01
N TYR A 9 -7.40 -8.12 -19.01
CA TYR A 9 -8.11 -9.29 -18.54
C TYR A 9 -9.35 -8.89 -17.75
N LYS A 10 -10.50 -9.40 -18.18
CA LYS A 10 -11.78 -9.28 -17.47
C LYS A 10 -12.11 -10.59 -16.78
N VAL A 11 -12.39 -10.51 -15.49
CA VAL A 11 -12.85 -11.69 -14.75
C VAL A 11 -14.21 -12.13 -15.31
N PRO A 12 -14.39 -13.41 -15.69
CA PRO A 12 -15.68 -13.91 -16.13
C PRO A 12 -16.76 -13.70 -15.06
N LEU A 13 -17.97 -13.33 -15.48
CA LEU A 13 -19.08 -12.95 -14.59
C LEU A 13 -19.59 -14.09 -13.68
N ASP A 14 -19.34 -15.33 -14.05
CA ASP A 14 -19.70 -16.55 -13.29
C ASP A 14 -18.68 -16.88 -12.19
N LYS A 15 -17.48 -16.27 -12.20
CA LYS A 15 -16.45 -16.52 -11.21
C LYS A 15 -16.82 -15.94 -9.85
N LYS A 16 -16.54 -16.72 -8.80
CA LYS A 16 -16.68 -16.34 -7.39
C LYS A 16 -15.32 -16.09 -6.78
N VAL A 17 -15.25 -15.34 -5.69
CA VAL A 17 -13.98 -15.06 -4.98
C VAL A 17 -13.27 -16.35 -4.54
N THR A 18 -14.01 -17.42 -4.30
CA THR A 18 -13.48 -18.75 -3.93
C THR A 18 -12.75 -19.45 -5.06
N ASP A 19 -12.96 -19.04 -6.31
CA ASP A 19 -12.33 -19.60 -7.50
C ASP A 19 -10.95 -18.95 -7.77
N PHE A 20 -10.58 -17.96 -6.96
CA PHE A 20 -9.32 -17.24 -7.09
C PHE A 20 -8.21 -17.86 -6.23
N ASP A 21 -7.02 -17.96 -6.82
CA ASP A 21 -5.82 -18.43 -6.15
C ASP A 21 -4.99 -17.30 -5.58
N VAL A 22 -4.60 -17.42 -4.31
CA VAL A 22 -3.63 -16.52 -3.68
C VAL A 22 -2.29 -17.23 -3.62
N LYS A 23 -1.30 -16.69 -4.34
CA LYS A 23 0.04 -17.27 -4.44
C LYS A 23 1.07 -16.29 -3.85
N VAL A 24 2.10 -16.82 -3.17
CA VAL A 24 3.31 -16.05 -2.87
C VAL A 24 3.97 -15.65 -4.19
N SER A 25 4.39 -14.41 -4.28
CA SER A 25 4.93 -13.82 -5.49
C SER A 25 6.20 -13.01 -5.19
N ASN A 26 6.67 -12.27 -6.16
CA ASN A 26 7.80 -11.36 -6.00
C ASN A 26 7.48 -9.98 -6.58
N ILE A 27 8.33 -9.00 -6.25
CA ILE A 27 8.08 -7.62 -6.64
C ILE A 27 8.15 -7.39 -8.15
N GLN A 28 8.93 -8.20 -8.88
CA GLN A 28 9.05 -8.08 -10.34
C GLN A 28 7.73 -8.38 -11.03
N VAL A 29 7.01 -9.41 -10.54
CA VAL A 29 5.71 -9.83 -11.08
C VAL A 29 4.63 -8.79 -10.80
N VAL A 30 4.58 -8.21 -9.58
CA VAL A 30 3.46 -7.35 -9.18
C VAL A 30 3.72 -5.85 -9.36
N ARG A 31 4.95 -5.44 -9.68
CA ARG A 31 5.33 -4.02 -9.79
C ARG A 31 4.49 -3.26 -10.79
N ASP A 32 4.43 -3.77 -12.02
CA ASP A 32 3.72 -3.11 -13.11
C ASP A 32 2.21 -3.10 -12.86
N PHE A 33 1.69 -4.17 -12.25
CA PHE A 33 0.31 -4.23 -11.81
C PHE A 33 -0.02 -3.13 -10.79
N ILE A 34 0.79 -2.97 -9.74
CA ILE A 34 0.60 -1.91 -8.72
C ILE A 34 0.73 -0.52 -9.34
N GLN A 35 1.67 -0.32 -10.28
CA GLN A 35 1.81 0.97 -10.98
C GLN A 35 0.59 1.32 -11.83
N SER A 36 -0.12 0.33 -12.35
CA SER A 36 -1.33 0.52 -13.16
C SER A 36 -2.57 0.73 -12.30
N TRP A 37 -2.77 -0.11 -11.29
CA TRP A 37 -4.04 -0.22 -10.56
C TRP A 37 -4.06 0.45 -9.18
N HIS A 38 -2.93 0.60 -8.49
CA HIS A 38 -2.93 1.21 -7.18
C HIS A 38 -2.86 2.75 -7.26
N TYR A 39 -3.66 3.47 -6.46
CA TYR A 39 -3.72 4.94 -6.47
C TYR A 39 -2.35 5.63 -6.30
N SER A 40 -1.42 5.03 -5.56
CA SER A 40 -0.07 5.59 -5.39
C SER A 40 0.84 5.39 -6.59
N LYS A 41 0.48 4.51 -7.52
CA LYS A 41 1.24 4.16 -8.74
C LYS A 41 2.74 3.93 -8.52
N SER A 42 3.13 3.50 -7.31
CA SER A 42 4.54 3.37 -6.95
C SER A 42 4.79 2.32 -5.87
N VAL A 43 5.89 1.60 -6.04
CA VAL A 43 6.50 0.73 -5.02
C VAL A 43 7.87 1.26 -4.57
N ASN A 44 8.27 2.44 -5.04
CA ASN A 44 9.57 3.02 -4.73
C ASN A 44 9.70 3.36 -3.24
N GLY A 45 10.87 3.04 -2.66
CA GLY A 45 11.16 3.31 -1.25
C GLY A 45 10.46 2.38 -0.26
N LEU A 46 9.74 1.35 -0.73
CA LEU A 46 9.18 0.34 0.16
C LEU A 46 10.25 -0.66 0.61
N ARG A 47 10.33 -0.91 1.90
CA ARG A 47 10.94 -2.13 2.43
C ARG A 47 9.91 -3.24 2.30
N ILE A 48 10.24 -4.33 1.63
CA ILE A 48 9.31 -5.41 1.25
C ILE A 48 9.76 -6.70 1.94
N SER A 49 8.82 -7.39 2.59
CA SER A 49 9.04 -8.70 3.21
C SER A 49 8.28 -9.81 2.48
N HIS A 50 7.01 -9.59 2.19
CA HIS A 50 6.16 -10.57 1.52
C HIS A 50 5.36 -9.92 0.41
N VAL A 51 5.24 -10.63 -0.69
CA VAL A 51 4.48 -10.24 -1.88
C VAL A 51 3.51 -11.36 -2.23
N PHE A 52 2.28 -11.01 -2.52
CA PHE A 52 1.25 -11.95 -2.95
C PHE A 52 0.58 -11.46 -4.23
N GLY A 53 0.28 -12.40 -5.11
CA GLY A 53 -0.59 -12.22 -6.25
C GLY A 53 -1.93 -12.94 -6.04
N LEU A 54 -3.01 -12.32 -6.50
CA LEU A 54 -4.32 -12.93 -6.65
C LEU A 54 -4.53 -13.28 -8.12
N TYR A 55 -4.93 -14.50 -8.40
CA TYR A 55 -5.03 -15.01 -9.77
C TYR A 55 -6.42 -15.57 -10.05
N CYS A 56 -6.91 -15.33 -11.26
CA CYS A 56 -8.05 -16.00 -11.87
C CYS A 56 -7.57 -16.68 -13.14
N ASP A 57 -7.65 -18.03 -13.22
CA ASP A 57 -7.20 -18.80 -14.38
C ASP A 57 -5.79 -18.37 -14.85
N ASP A 58 -4.83 -18.31 -13.94
CA ASP A 58 -3.43 -17.87 -14.13
C ASP A 58 -3.22 -16.37 -14.50
N ASN A 59 -4.29 -15.59 -14.67
CA ASN A 59 -4.20 -14.15 -14.86
C ASN A 59 -4.08 -13.42 -13.52
N LEU A 60 -3.12 -12.51 -13.40
CA LEU A 60 -2.95 -11.68 -12.21
C LEU A 60 -4.06 -10.63 -12.15
N ILE A 61 -4.93 -10.73 -11.17
CA ILE A 61 -6.08 -9.82 -10.95
C ILE A 61 -5.97 -8.99 -9.68
N GLY A 62 -4.96 -9.25 -8.86
CA GLY A 62 -4.70 -8.47 -7.65
C GLY A 62 -3.28 -8.64 -7.14
N ALA A 63 -2.79 -7.62 -6.44
CA ALA A 63 -1.47 -7.60 -5.85
C ALA A 63 -1.49 -7.07 -4.42
N MET A 64 -0.68 -7.68 -3.55
CA MET A 64 -0.55 -7.26 -2.15
C MET A 64 0.90 -7.31 -1.69
N ILE A 65 1.32 -6.26 -0.97
CA ILE A 65 2.68 -6.14 -0.43
C ILE A 65 2.63 -5.90 1.07
N TYR A 66 3.41 -6.68 1.80
CA TYR A 66 3.71 -6.49 3.20
C TYR A 66 5.19 -6.14 3.41
N GLY A 67 5.46 -5.39 4.47
CA GLY A 67 6.83 -5.06 4.88
C GLY A 67 6.89 -4.39 6.25
N PRO A 68 8.08 -4.04 6.74
CA PRO A 68 8.23 -3.30 7.99
C PRO A 68 7.51 -1.94 7.93
N LEU A 69 7.11 -1.40 9.08
CA LEU A 69 6.48 -0.09 9.14
C LEU A 69 7.36 0.99 8.49
N GLY A 70 6.70 1.96 7.84
CA GLY A 70 7.38 3.03 7.10
C GLY A 70 8.18 4.00 7.96
N MET A 71 7.81 4.15 9.25
CA MET A 71 8.51 5.02 10.20
C MET A 71 9.36 4.17 11.15
N ALA A 72 10.60 4.57 11.35
CA ALA A 72 11.48 3.96 12.34
C ALA A 72 10.84 3.99 13.74
N ASN A 73 10.94 2.90 14.46
CA ASN A 73 10.40 2.72 15.82
C ASN A 73 8.86 2.80 15.96
N ALA A 74 8.09 2.97 14.87
CA ALA A 74 6.63 2.97 14.94
C ALA A 74 6.05 1.64 15.45
N TRP A 75 6.78 0.55 15.28
CA TRP A 75 6.45 -0.78 15.78
C TRP A 75 6.26 -0.82 17.30
N ARG A 76 6.96 0.03 18.06
CA ARG A 76 6.88 0.09 19.54
C ARG A 76 5.47 0.37 20.08
N LYS A 77 4.61 0.94 19.24
CA LYS A 77 3.20 1.16 19.57
C LYS A 77 2.39 -0.15 19.55
N TYR A 78 2.87 -1.18 18.86
CA TYR A 78 2.09 -2.36 18.53
C TYR A 78 2.73 -3.67 19.02
N GLY A 79 4.04 -3.72 19.20
CA GLY A 79 4.78 -4.94 19.56
C GLY A 79 6.02 -4.65 20.40
N GLU A 80 6.66 -5.70 20.86
CA GLU A 80 7.88 -5.63 21.68
C GLU A 80 9.14 -5.52 20.82
N SER A 81 9.06 -5.98 19.55
CA SER A 81 10.14 -5.93 18.57
C SER A 81 9.65 -5.52 17.19
N GLU A 82 10.57 -5.06 16.31
CA GLU A 82 10.23 -4.75 14.90
C GLU A 82 9.71 -6.00 14.17
N SER A 83 10.22 -7.19 14.51
CA SER A 83 9.80 -8.45 13.91
C SER A 83 8.38 -8.88 14.29
N ASP A 84 7.82 -8.37 15.39
CA ASP A 84 6.44 -8.67 15.78
C ASP A 84 5.42 -8.03 14.84
N VAL A 85 5.80 -6.93 14.15
CA VAL A 85 4.85 -6.06 13.47
C VAL A 85 5.15 -5.99 11.98
N ILE A 86 4.13 -6.23 11.17
CA ILE A 86 4.21 -6.11 9.72
C ILE A 86 3.14 -5.13 9.22
N GLU A 87 3.45 -4.32 8.22
CA GLU A 87 2.50 -3.39 7.59
C GLU A 87 1.99 -3.96 6.26
N LEU A 88 0.66 -3.98 6.07
CA LEU A 88 0.05 -4.13 4.76
C LEU A 88 0.20 -2.79 4.02
N ARG A 89 1.14 -2.74 3.08
CA ARG A 89 1.60 -1.50 2.45
C ARG A 89 0.94 -1.17 1.14
N ARG A 90 0.57 -2.20 0.38
CA ARG A 90 -0.14 -2.07 -0.90
C ARG A 90 -1.14 -3.19 -1.05
N LEU A 91 -2.30 -2.83 -1.53
CA LEU A 91 -3.35 -3.76 -1.96
C LEU A 91 -4.11 -3.10 -3.10
N CYS A 92 -4.23 -3.78 -4.21
CA CYS A 92 -5.14 -3.43 -5.29
C CYS A 92 -5.59 -4.68 -6.03
N CYS A 93 -6.79 -4.63 -6.56
CA CYS A 93 -7.34 -5.57 -7.53
C CYS A 93 -7.78 -4.79 -8.77
N ILE A 94 -8.02 -5.45 -9.89
CA ILE A 94 -8.69 -4.83 -11.02
C ILE A 94 -10.14 -4.49 -10.66
N ASP A 95 -10.74 -3.50 -11.33
CA ASP A 95 -12.06 -2.98 -10.98
C ASP A 95 -13.19 -4.00 -11.22
N GLU A 96 -13.03 -4.90 -12.19
CA GLU A 96 -14.03 -5.88 -12.60
C GLU A 96 -14.09 -7.16 -11.73
N THR A 97 -13.52 -7.12 -10.53
CA THR A 97 -13.59 -8.27 -9.62
C THR A 97 -14.94 -8.34 -8.88
N PRO A 98 -15.42 -9.54 -8.51
CA PRO A 98 -16.61 -9.70 -7.68
C PRO A 98 -16.51 -8.96 -6.34
N LYS A 99 -17.63 -8.60 -5.74
CA LYS A 99 -17.66 -8.03 -4.38
C LYS A 99 -16.88 -8.91 -3.40
N CYS A 100 -16.24 -8.29 -2.42
CA CYS A 100 -15.44 -8.93 -1.38
C CYS A 100 -14.11 -9.55 -1.84
N THR A 101 -13.66 -9.30 -3.07
CA THR A 101 -12.38 -9.84 -3.55
C THR A 101 -11.20 -9.39 -2.68
N GLU A 102 -11.09 -8.11 -2.32
CA GLU A 102 -10.00 -7.60 -1.47
C GLU A 102 -10.08 -8.21 -0.07
N SER A 103 -11.28 -8.35 0.51
CA SER A 103 -11.45 -8.96 1.83
C SER A 103 -11.06 -10.44 1.81
N TYR A 104 -11.42 -11.17 0.75
CA TYR A 104 -10.99 -12.55 0.55
C TYR A 104 -9.47 -12.65 0.46
N PHE A 105 -8.85 -11.79 -0.33
CA PHE A 105 -7.41 -11.74 -0.51
C PHE A 105 -6.69 -11.45 0.81
N ILE A 106 -7.13 -10.45 1.58
CA ILE A 106 -6.63 -10.16 2.93
C ILE A 106 -6.76 -11.39 3.82
N GLY A 107 -7.93 -12.01 3.87
CA GLY A 107 -8.17 -13.19 4.72
C GLY A 107 -7.27 -14.39 4.38
N LYS A 108 -6.97 -14.61 3.11
CA LYS A 108 -6.01 -15.65 2.67
C LYS A 108 -4.58 -15.32 3.12
N THR A 109 -4.13 -14.08 2.95
CA THR A 109 -2.78 -13.67 3.36
C THR A 109 -2.62 -13.61 4.88
N GLN A 110 -3.65 -13.23 5.66
CA GLN A 110 -3.65 -13.33 7.12
C GLN A 110 -3.39 -14.76 7.59
N ARG A 111 -4.10 -15.74 7.00
CA ARG A 111 -3.90 -17.17 7.32
C ARG A 111 -2.50 -17.64 6.93
N TRP A 112 -2.01 -17.21 5.78
CA TRP A 112 -0.65 -17.54 5.35
C TRP A 112 0.40 -16.97 6.30
N LEU A 113 0.31 -15.68 6.66
CA LEU A 113 1.23 -15.02 7.60
C LEU A 113 1.21 -15.70 8.97
N LYS A 114 0.01 -16.01 9.49
CA LYS A 114 -0.13 -16.74 10.76
C LYS A 114 0.59 -18.09 10.76
N LYS A 115 0.55 -18.81 9.63
CA LYS A 115 1.16 -20.14 9.51
C LYS A 115 2.67 -20.10 9.26
N ASN A 116 3.15 -19.11 8.51
CA ASN A 116 4.49 -19.15 7.92
C ASN A 116 5.45 -18.09 8.47
N THR A 117 5.02 -17.24 9.40
CA THR A 117 5.86 -16.19 9.99
C THR A 117 5.64 -16.08 11.49
N ASP A 118 6.54 -15.38 12.18
CA ASP A 118 6.41 -15.09 13.63
C ASP A 118 5.80 -13.73 13.92
N HIS A 119 5.31 -13.02 12.89
CA HIS A 119 4.61 -11.76 13.11
C HIS A 119 3.38 -11.94 13.99
N LYS A 120 3.18 -11.02 14.93
CA LYS A 120 2.07 -11.04 15.88
C LYS A 120 0.95 -10.09 15.45
N ILE A 121 1.30 -9.00 14.78
CA ILE A 121 0.35 -7.93 14.44
C ILE A 121 0.57 -7.45 13.00
N ILE A 122 -0.54 -7.32 12.27
CA ILE A 122 -0.59 -6.59 10.99
C ILE A 122 -1.11 -5.18 11.28
N VAL A 123 -0.41 -4.17 10.79
CA VAL A 123 -0.87 -2.78 10.77
C VAL A 123 -1.20 -2.38 9.34
N SER A 124 -2.23 -1.56 9.15
CA SER A 124 -2.53 -0.96 7.85
C SER A 124 -3.08 0.44 8.00
N TYR A 125 -2.97 1.22 6.93
CA TYR A 125 -3.42 2.61 6.90
C TYR A 125 -4.37 2.81 5.72
N ALA A 126 -5.58 3.31 6.00
CA ALA A 126 -6.49 3.78 4.95
C ALA A 126 -6.32 5.30 4.78
N ASP A 127 -6.06 5.72 3.55
CA ASP A 127 -5.75 7.11 3.24
C ASP A 127 -7.02 7.92 3.01
N ALA A 128 -7.46 8.66 4.03
CA ALA A 128 -8.65 9.49 3.98
C ALA A 128 -8.58 10.59 2.91
N TYR A 129 -7.38 11.05 2.54
CA TYR A 129 -7.19 12.01 1.45
C TYR A 129 -7.64 11.46 0.09
N HIS A 130 -7.52 10.15 -0.10
CA HIS A 130 -8.01 9.42 -1.28
C HIS A 130 -9.39 8.79 -1.10
N GLY A 131 -10.14 9.20 -0.06
CA GLY A 131 -11.49 8.69 0.20
C GLY A 131 -11.54 7.30 0.84
N HIS A 132 -10.41 6.73 1.21
CA HIS A 132 -10.38 5.40 1.82
C HIS A 132 -10.70 5.44 3.31
N THR A 133 -11.82 4.83 3.70
CA THR A 133 -12.27 4.71 5.09
C THR A 133 -11.93 3.36 5.73
N GLY A 134 -11.29 2.45 5.00
CA GLY A 134 -10.87 1.14 5.50
C GLY A 134 -12.00 0.11 5.64
N VAL A 135 -13.02 0.16 4.79
CA VAL A 135 -14.12 -0.82 4.77
C VAL A 135 -13.59 -2.25 4.68
N ILE A 136 -12.59 -2.49 3.80
CA ILE A 136 -11.97 -3.80 3.61
C ILE A 136 -11.28 -4.33 4.88
N TYR A 137 -10.71 -3.44 5.69
CA TYR A 137 -10.08 -3.81 6.95
C TYR A 137 -11.12 -4.20 7.98
N ARG A 138 -12.21 -3.44 8.12
CA ARG A 138 -13.34 -3.82 8.99
C ARG A 138 -13.95 -5.15 8.60
N ALA A 139 -14.13 -5.39 7.28
CA ALA A 139 -14.64 -6.64 6.74
C ALA A 139 -13.72 -7.86 7.01
N THR A 140 -12.47 -7.63 7.38
CA THR A 140 -11.47 -8.67 7.67
C THR A 140 -10.99 -8.67 9.12
N ASN A 141 -11.86 -8.17 10.03
CA ASN A 141 -11.66 -8.17 11.48
C ASN A 141 -10.46 -7.36 11.98
N PHE A 142 -10.00 -6.37 11.22
CA PHE A 142 -9.09 -5.39 11.76
C PHE A 142 -9.81 -4.47 12.73
N LYS A 143 -9.15 -4.14 13.84
CA LYS A 143 -9.59 -3.13 14.78
C LYS A 143 -9.17 -1.74 14.27
N HIS A 144 -10.07 -0.78 14.30
CA HIS A 144 -9.77 0.62 14.04
C HIS A 144 -9.15 1.25 15.28
N GLU A 145 -7.94 1.80 15.16
CA GLU A 145 -7.16 2.38 16.28
C GLU A 145 -7.19 3.92 16.30
N GLY A 146 -8.00 4.54 15.44
CA GLY A 146 -8.07 5.99 15.31
C GLY A 146 -7.34 6.53 14.07
N LEU A 147 -6.86 7.76 14.17
CA LEU A 147 -6.20 8.47 13.06
C LEU A 147 -4.74 8.77 13.39
N THR A 148 -3.91 8.83 12.36
CA THR A 148 -2.59 9.46 12.46
C THR A 148 -2.76 10.98 12.62
N THR A 149 -1.69 11.67 13.03
CA THR A 149 -1.65 13.13 12.90
C THR A 149 -1.86 13.53 11.43
N PRO A 150 -2.55 14.67 11.18
CA PRO A 150 -2.64 15.25 9.84
C PRO A 150 -1.26 15.46 9.22
N GLY A 151 -1.19 15.34 7.92
CA GLY A 151 0.05 15.48 7.16
C GLY A 151 -0.01 16.63 6.17
N ARG A 152 1.05 16.73 5.35
CA ARG A 152 1.11 17.69 4.24
C ARG A 152 1.67 17.02 3.00
N LEU A 153 1.16 17.45 1.85
CA LEU A 153 1.71 17.17 0.54
C LEU A 153 2.23 18.47 -0.07
N ILE A 154 3.11 18.36 -1.05
CA ILE A 154 3.61 19.49 -1.84
C ILE A 154 3.03 19.34 -3.24
N LYS A 155 2.23 20.32 -3.67
CA LYS A 155 1.75 20.45 -5.04
C LYS A 155 2.75 21.25 -5.84
N TYR A 156 3.24 20.69 -6.97
CA TYR A 156 4.13 21.34 -7.92
C TYR A 156 3.73 20.96 -9.35
N GLY A 157 3.19 21.90 -10.09
CA GLY A 157 2.54 21.63 -11.37
C GLY A 157 1.43 20.57 -11.19
N ASP A 158 1.37 19.59 -12.07
CA ASP A 158 0.39 18.49 -11.99
C ASP A 158 0.76 17.39 -11.00
N LYS A 159 1.94 17.44 -10.40
CA LYS A 159 2.44 16.41 -9.50
C LYS A 159 2.24 16.78 -8.04
N THR A 160 2.04 15.73 -7.23
CA THR A 160 1.94 15.84 -5.77
C THR A 160 3.02 14.98 -5.14
N TYR A 161 3.73 15.54 -4.17
CA TYR A 161 4.85 14.90 -3.47
C TYR A 161 4.56 14.86 -1.98
N HIS A 162 5.06 13.82 -1.30
CA HIS A 162 5.05 13.79 0.16
C HIS A 162 5.96 14.92 0.70
N ASP A 163 5.58 15.55 1.81
CA ASP A 163 6.36 16.65 2.45
C ASP A 163 7.84 16.30 2.71
N LYS A 164 8.13 15.01 2.98
CA LYS A 164 9.50 14.51 3.17
C LYS A 164 10.36 14.54 1.91
N ALA A 165 9.76 14.71 0.72
CA ALA A 165 10.48 14.72 -0.55
C ALA A 165 11.60 15.78 -0.58
N ILE A 166 11.37 16.95 0.02
CA ILE A 166 12.35 18.06 0.13
C ILE A 166 13.56 17.72 1.02
N ARG A 167 13.57 16.59 1.72
CA ARG A 167 14.66 16.14 2.60
C ARG A 167 15.42 14.95 2.04
N THR A 168 15.07 14.51 0.82
CA THR A 168 15.66 13.31 0.23
C THR A 168 17.11 13.54 -0.14
N LYS A 169 18.02 12.76 0.49
CA LYS A 169 19.46 12.83 0.31
C LYS A 169 20.04 11.55 -0.28
N TYR A 170 21.16 11.67 -0.93
CA TYR A 170 22.05 10.57 -1.30
C TYR A 170 23.48 10.93 -0.87
N LYS A 171 24.14 10.05 -0.12
CA LYS A 171 25.47 10.31 0.49
C LYS A 171 25.54 11.68 1.19
N ASN A 172 24.52 11.99 2.01
CA ASN A 172 24.33 13.26 2.73
C ASN A 172 24.12 14.51 1.86
N VAL A 173 24.14 14.40 0.54
CA VAL A 173 23.86 15.50 -0.40
C VAL A 173 22.38 15.44 -0.80
N LEU A 174 21.72 16.60 -0.81
CA LEU A 174 20.33 16.73 -1.24
C LEU A 174 20.20 16.30 -2.71
N LYS A 175 19.19 15.47 -3.02
CA LYS A 175 18.96 15.08 -4.42
C LYS A 175 18.48 16.27 -5.25
N PRO A 176 18.85 16.35 -6.55
CA PRO A 176 18.48 17.50 -7.41
C PRO A 176 16.98 17.79 -7.42
N PHE A 177 16.13 16.75 -7.46
CA PHE A 177 14.68 16.95 -7.44
C PHE A 177 14.18 17.54 -6.10
N ALA A 178 14.84 17.21 -4.98
CA ALA A 178 14.49 17.73 -3.67
C ALA A 178 14.90 19.20 -3.53
N GLN A 179 16.03 19.58 -4.13
CA GLN A 179 16.43 20.99 -4.24
C GLN A 179 15.42 21.75 -5.09
N LYS A 180 15.09 21.26 -6.29
CA LYS A 180 14.09 21.86 -7.15
C LYS A 180 12.74 22.10 -6.47
N LEU A 181 12.30 21.15 -5.62
CA LEU A 181 11.05 21.31 -4.85
C LEU A 181 11.17 22.39 -3.76
N ARG A 182 12.36 22.58 -3.16
CA ARG A 182 12.60 23.67 -2.21
C ARG A 182 12.55 25.02 -2.89
N ASP A 183 13.30 25.14 -4.00
CA ASP A 183 13.34 26.37 -4.78
C ASP A 183 11.92 26.77 -5.27
N ALA A 184 11.13 25.78 -5.71
CA ALA A 184 9.74 25.99 -6.12
C ALA A 184 8.81 26.40 -4.96
N LEU A 185 9.08 25.94 -3.73
CA LEU A 185 8.34 26.40 -2.54
C LEU A 185 8.72 27.83 -2.15
N GLU A 186 10.00 28.21 -2.33
CA GLU A 186 10.50 29.56 -2.07
C GLU A 186 10.01 30.58 -3.10
N SER A 187 9.94 30.19 -4.40
CA SER A 187 9.42 31.05 -5.48
C SER A 187 7.89 31.16 -5.50
N GLY A 188 7.17 30.26 -4.80
CA GLY A 188 5.71 30.19 -4.85
C GLY A 188 5.14 29.31 -5.96
N ASP A 189 5.99 28.70 -6.81
CA ASP A 189 5.57 27.77 -7.87
C ASP A 189 5.03 26.45 -7.31
N ALA A 190 5.40 26.12 -6.07
CA ALA A 190 4.86 25.01 -5.30
C ALA A 190 4.22 25.50 -4.01
N HIS A 191 3.26 24.73 -3.47
CA HIS A 191 2.61 25.03 -2.20
C HIS A 191 2.26 23.77 -1.43
N TYR A 192 2.06 23.92 -0.11
CA TYR A 192 1.62 22.83 0.75
C TYR A 192 0.11 22.65 0.67
N ILE A 193 -0.31 21.37 0.63
CA ILE A 193 -1.71 20.96 0.79
C ILE A 193 -1.80 20.17 2.09
N ASN A 194 -2.68 20.59 3.02
CA ASN A 194 -2.95 19.83 4.22
C ASN A 194 -3.76 18.58 3.90
N THR A 195 -3.40 17.47 4.53
CA THR A 195 -4.11 16.20 4.38
C THR A 195 -4.65 15.74 5.73
N PRO A 196 -5.84 15.11 5.76
CA PRO A 196 -6.34 14.50 6.99
C PRO A 196 -5.39 13.39 7.47
N GLY A 197 -5.52 13.01 8.73
CA GLY A 197 -4.87 11.82 9.25
C GLY A 197 -5.37 10.56 8.54
N LYS A 198 -4.51 9.55 8.44
CA LYS A 198 -4.90 8.24 7.91
C LYS A 198 -5.55 7.41 8.99
N HIS A 199 -6.60 6.67 8.64
CA HIS A 199 -7.18 5.68 9.55
C HIS A 199 -6.17 4.55 9.81
N ILE A 200 -5.96 4.21 11.07
CA ILE A 200 -5.06 3.16 11.51
C ILE A 200 -5.88 1.90 11.80
N TYR A 201 -5.46 0.79 11.26
CA TYR A 201 -6.08 -0.52 11.45
C TYR A 201 -5.05 -1.54 11.91
N THR A 202 -5.42 -2.38 12.90
CA THR A 202 -4.58 -3.46 13.40
C THR A 202 -5.31 -4.79 13.37
N PHE A 203 -4.58 -5.86 13.08
CA PHE A 203 -5.08 -7.23 13.17
C PHE A 203 -4.09 -8.11 13.94
N ARG A 204 -4.56 -8.83 14.96
CA ARG A 204 -3.74 -9.77 15.72
C ARG A 204 -3.69 -11.12 15.01
N LEU A 205 -2.47 -11.57 14.69
CA LEU A 205 -2.22 -12.90 14.13
C LEU A 205 -2.14 -13.96 15.25
N ARG A 206 -1.66 -13.55 16.42
CA ARG A 206 -1.45 -14.39 17.62
C ARG A 206 -1.78 -13.62 18.87
#